data_f1f6085f41b3bcb34a3065e6354c474d
#
_entry.id   f1f6085f41b3bcb34a3065e6354c474d
#
_cell.length_a   1.000
_cell.length_b   1.000
_cell.length_c   1.000
_cell.angle_alpha   90.00
_cell.angle_beta   90.00
_cell.angle_gamma   90.00
#
_symmetry.space_group_name_H-M   'P 1'
#
loop_
_entity.id
_entity.type
_entity.pdbx_description
1 polymer ?
#
loop_
_entity_poly.entity_id
_entity_poly.type
_entity_poly.pdbx_seq_one_letter_code
_entity_poly.pdbx_strand_id
1 'polypeptide(L)'
;SNYFIHKKNALDEVNFRNLINDNDIQKLLKSKKNLKLLWDICQIPDFEKLFNDNYLLLLKDIYLVLIENNYHIPEEWINTKISKLNNFGEGIPELSIKISQIRTWTYISNNHNWLKNTYYWQEKTQKIENELSDQLHNSLTNKFIDYSSKFFIGEKKFLNITDILIKNNNEIFLDDDKYGIIRGFDLIEAKNIYSQSFFSISKDRKSTRLNSSHRCISYAVF
;
A
#
# COMPACT_ATOMS: atom_id res chain seq x y z
N SER A 1 -42.55 1.59 2.25
CA SER A 1 -41.27 0.97 1.91
C SER A 1 -40.29 1.19 3.05
N ASN A 2 -40.01 0.14 3.83
CA ASN A 2 -39.04 0.19 4.91
C ASN A 2 -37.62 0.15 4.31
N TYR A 3 -36.95 1.30 4.28
CA TYR A 3 -35.52 1.34 4.00
C TYR A 3 -34.77 0.86 5.23
N PHE A 4 -34.27 -0.38 5.20
CA PHE A 4 -33.32 -0.86 6.19
C PHE A 4 -31.97 -0.19 5.91
N ILE A 5 -31.66 0.85 6.65
CA ILE A 5 -30.32 1.44 6.69
C ILE A 5 -29.45 0.43 7.46
N HIS A 6 -28.65 -0.36 6.76
CA HIS A 6 -27.61 -1.15 7.38
C HIS A 6 -26.56 -0.19 7.99
N LYS A 7 -26.69 0.05 9.30
CA LYS A 7 -25.69 0.81 10.06
C LYS A 7 -24.39 -0.01 10.07
N LYS A 8 -23.42 0.33 9.21
CA LYS A 8 -22.07 -0.19 9.34
C LYS A 8 -21.48 0.37 10.63
N ASN A 9 -21.09 -0.50 11.56
CA ASN A 9 -20.35 -0.07 12.74
C ASN A 9 -19.01 0.55 12.28
N ALA A 10 -18.66 1.69 12.81
CA ALA A 10 -17.35 2.30 12.55
C ALA A 10 -16.25 1.41 13.12
N LEU A 11 -15.14 1.31 12.41
CA LEU A 11 -14.05 0.38 12.76
C LEU A 11 -13.44 0.72 14.13
N ASP A 12 -13.29 2.00 14.42
CA ASP A 12 -12.83 2.54 15.70
C ASP A 12 -13.72 2.12 16.87
N GLU A 13 -15.06 2.15 16.70
CA GLU A 13 -16.01 1.64 17.71
C GLU A 13 -15.86 0.13 17.93
N VAL A 14 -15.66 -0.65 16.86
CA VAL A 14 -15.48 -2.09 16.96
C VAL A 14 -14.17 -2.40 17.69
N ASN A 15 -13.08 -1.74 17.32
CA ASN A 15 -11.79 -1.88 17.97
C ASN A 15 -11.88 -1.51 19.46
N PHE A 16 -12.55 -0.39 19.76
CA PHE A 16 -12.73 0.04 21.13
C PHE A 16 -13.52 -0.97 21.97
N ARG A 17 -14.60 -1.54 21.43
CA ARG A 17 -15.38 -2.58 22.13
C ARG A 17 -14.56 -3.85 22.38
N ASN A 18 -13.73 -4.24 21.41
CA ASN A 18 -12.88 -5.42 21.57
C ASN A 18 -11.80 -5.19 22.62
N LEU A 19 -11.12 -4.05 22.56
CA LEU A 19 -10.04 -3.73 23.50
C LEU A 19 -10.53 -3.46 24.93
N ILE A 20 -11.70 -2.84 25.11
CA ILE A 20 -12.24 -2.61 26.47
C ILE A 20 -12.60 -3.91 27.20
N ASN A 21 -12.86 -4.98 26.45
CA ASN A 21 -13.15 -6.31 27.01
C ASN A 21 -11.88 -7.12 27.30
N ASP A 22 -10.70 -6.64 26.91
CA ASP A 22 -9.43 -7.29 27.22
C ASP A 22 -9.07 -7.13 28.70
N ASN A 23 -8.73 -8.24 29.35
CA ASN A 23 -8.48 -8.31 30.80
C ASN A 23 -7.31 -7.42 31.25
N ASP A 24 -6.27 -7.26 30.42
CA ASP A 24 -5.09 -6.45 30.76
C ASP A 24 -5.41 -4.97 30.65
N ILE A 25 -6.17 -4.60 29.61
CA ILE A 25 -6.61 -3.22 29.40
C ILE A 25 -7.58 -2.78 30.50
N GLN A 26 -8.53 -3.64 30.89
CA GLN A 26 -9.50 -3.34 31.97
C GLN A 26 -8.83 -2.93 33.27
N LYS A 27 -7.74 -3.60 33.66
CA LYS A 27 -6.98 -3.28 34.88
C LYS A 27 -6.40 -1.87 34.85
N LEU A 28 -6.13 -1.33 33.65
CA LEU A 28 -5.52 -0.03 33.41
C LEU A 28 -6.53 1.11 33.19
N LEU A 29 -7.81 0.78 32.93
CA LEU A 29 -8.87 1.76 32.67
C LEU A 29 -9.37 2.48 33.94
N LYS A 30 -8.49 2.78 34.88
CA LYS A 30 -8.83 3.39 36.17
C LYS A 30 -9.10 4.91 36.10
N SER A 31 -8.72 5.57 35.01
CA SER A 31 -8.86 7.01 34.86
C SER A 31 -9.53 7.41 33.55
N LYS A 32 -10.21 8.57 33.56
CA LYS A 32 -10.77 9.16 32.31
C LYS A 32 -9.69 9.41 31.26
N LYS A 33 -8.46 9.72 31.69
CA LYS A 33 -7.33 9.95 30.81
C LYS A 33 -6.94 8.68 30.04
N ASN A 34 -6.91 7.52 30.73
CA ASN A 34 -6.59 6.24 30.13
C ASN A 34 -7.69 5.81 29.14
N LEU A 35 -8.96 6.06 29.49
CA LEU A 35 -10.08 5.77 28.59
C LEU A 35 -10.01 6.63 27.31
N LYS A 36 -9.70 7.92 27.44
CA LYS A 36 -9.51 8.80 26.28
C LYS A 36 -8.34 8.34 25.42
N LEU A 37 -7.21 7.98 26.04
CA LEU A 37 -6.06 7.43 25.32
C LEU A 37 -6.43 6.18 24.52
N LEU A 38 -7.20 5.26 25.13
CA LEU A 38 -7.65 4.05 24.42
C LEU A 38 -8.50 4.41 23.20
N TRP A 39 -9.40 5.39 23.34
CA TRP A 39 -10.19 5.89 22.21
C TRP A 39 -9.32 6.49 21.10
N ASP A 40 -8.35 7.34 21.46
CA ASP A 40 -7.43 7.98 20.51
C ASP A 40 -6.59 6.93 19.74
N ILE A 41 -6.22 5.81 20.40
CA ILE A 41 -5.51 4.70 19.77
C ILE A 41 -6.42 3.90 18.83
N CYS A 42 -7.68 3.69 19.18
CA CYS A 42 -8.64 3.00 18.32
C CYS A 42 -8.91 3.74 17.00
N GLN A 43 -8.62 5.04 16.93
CA GLN A 43 -8.74 5.86 15.73
C GLN A 43 -7.55 5.72 14.76
N ILE A 44 -6.48 5.00 15.14
CA ILE A 44 -5.39 4.70 14.20
C ILE A 44 -5.98 3.91 13.03
N PRO A 45 -5.72 4.31 11.76
CA PRO A 45 -6.29 3.60 10.61
C PRO A 45 -5.64 2.24 10.39
N ASP A 46 -6.45 1.23 10.07
CA ASP A 46 -5.96 -0.07 9.57
C ASP A 46 -5.66 0.03 8.08
N PHE A 47 -4.43 0.38 7.72
CA PHE A 47 -4.00 0.48 6.33
C PHE A 47 -3.83 -0.89 5.65
N GLU A 48 -3.61 -1.95 6.42
CA GLU A 48 -3.51 -3.31 5.89
C GLU A 48 -4.88 -3.90 5.55
N LYS A 49 -5.96 -3.33 6.08
CA LYS A 49 -7.35 -3.79 5.92
C LYS A 49 -7.54 -5.26 6.31
N LEU A 50 -6.75 -5.72 7.26
CA LEU A 50 -6.76 -7.11 7.67
C LEU A 50 -7.96 -7.45 8.57
N PHE A 51 -8.59 -6.45 9.20
CA PHE A 51 -9.72 -6.60 10.14
C PHE A 51 -9.54 -7.75 11.14
N ASN A 52 -8.29 -8.09 11.47
CA ASN A 52 -7.96 -9.29 12.21
C ASN A 52 -7.24 -9.01 13.54
N ASP A 53 -7.04 -10.07 14.29
CA ASP A 53 -6.47 -10.06 15.64
C ASP A 53 -5.09 -9.39 15.72
N ASN A 54 -4.28 -9.45 14.65
CA ASN A 54 -2.94 -8.82 14.62
C ASN A 54 -3.00 -7.31 14.72
N TYR A 55 -4.00 -6.67 14.12
CA TYR A 55 -4.18 -5.24 14.24
C TYR A 55 -4.62 -4.84 15.66
N LEU A 56 -5.52 -5.58 16.26
CA LEU A 56 -5.93 -5.38 17.65
C LEU A 56 -4.76 -5.57 18.63
N LEU A 57 -3.89 -6.55 18.37
CA LEU A 57 -2.66 -6.75 19.15
C LEU A 57 -1.72 -5.55 19.02
N LEU A 58 -1.55 -4.98 17.82
CA LEU A 58 -0.76 -3.77 17.63
C LEU A 58 -1.32 -2.59 18.44
N LEU A 59 -2.64 -2.35 18.39
CA LEU A 59 -3.28 -1.29 19.18
C LEU A 59 -3.10 -1.52 20.68
N LYS A 60 -3.24 -2.78 21.15
CA LYS A 60 -2.98 -3.16 22.53
C LYS A 60 -1.54 -2.88 22.95
N ASP A 61 -0.56 -3.29 22.13
CA ASP A 61 0.87 -3.02 22.37
C ASP A 61 1.15 -1.53 22.52
N ILE A 62 0.62 -0.71 21.62
CA ILE A 62 0.78 0.74 21.67
C ILE A 62 0.18 1.32 22.96
N TYR A 63 -1.02 0.86 23.35
CA TYR A 63 -1.67 1.30 24.57
C TYR A 63 -0.84 0.97 25.82
N LEU A 64 -0.35 -0.26 25.94
CA LEU A 64 0.47 -0.70 27.07
C LEU A 64 1.76 0.12 27.16
N VAL A 65 2.46 0.29 26.05
CA VAL A 65 3.71 1.06 26.00
C VAL A 65 3.47 2.52 26.42
N LEU A 66 2.39 3.14 25.96
CA LEU A 66 2.07 4.52 26.34
C LEU A 66 1.74 4.66 27.82
N ILE A 67 1.00 3.72 28.42
CA ILE A 67 0.68 3.73 29.85
C ILE A 67 1.94 3.54 30.70
N GLU A 68 2.80 2.58 30.34
CA GLU A 68 4.02 2.27 31.06
C GLU A 68 5.05 3.41 31.02
N ASN A 69 5.08 4.20 29.92
CA ASN A 69 6.08 5.24 29.68
C ASN A 69 5.50 6.67 29.80
N ASN A 70 4.58 6.90 30.72
CA ASN A 70 4.00 8.21 30.99
C ASN A 70 3.39 8.89 29.75
N TYR A 71 2.66 8.13 28.94
CA TYR A 71 1.99 8.55 27.71
C TYR A 71 2.93 8.94 26.56
N HIS A 72 4.19 8.46 26.60
CA HIS A 72 5.15 8.66 25.53
C HIS A 72 5.65 7.31 24.99
N ILE A 73 5.86 7.23 23.71
CA ILE A 73 6.48 6.07 23.08
C ILE A 73 8.00 6.19 23.18
N PRO A 74 8.71 5.18 23.74
CA PRO A 74 10.18 5.16 23.77
C PRO A 74 10.76 5.14 22.35
N GLU A 75 11.79 5.94 22.10
CA GLU A 75 12.44 6.03 20.79
C GLU A 75 13.05 4.69 20.33
N GLU A 76 13.57 3.90 21.25
CA GLU A 76 14.10 2.57 20.96
C GLU A 76 13.00 1.60 20.49
N TRP A 77 11.83 1.66 21.13
CA TRP A 77 10.71 0.80 20.79
C TRP A 77 10.19 1.09 19.38
N ILE A 78 9.91 2.36 19.07
CA ILE A 78 9.45 2.75 17.72
C ILE A 78 10.52 2.46 16.66
N ASN A 79 11.80 2.69 16.98
CA ASN A 79 12.90 2.37 16.08
C ASN A 79 12.97 0.88 15.75
N THR A 80 12.78 0.01 16.75
CA THR A 80 12.74 -1.44 16.54
C THR A 80 11.61 -1.87 15.64
N LYS A 81 10.43 -1.25 15.77
CA LYS A 81 9.27 -1.56 14.90
C LYS A 81 9.50 -1.09 13.47
N ILE A 82 10.00 0.14 13.28
CA ILE A 82 10.23 0.73 11.96
C ILE A 82 11.41 0.06 11.23
N SER A 83 12.49 -0.27 11.93
CA SER A 83 13.69 -0.89 11.31
C SER A 83 13.40 -2.25 10.67
N LYS A 84 12.43 -3.00 11.20
CA LYS A 84 11.98 -4.28 10.60
C LYS A 84 11.35 -4.10 9.22
N LEU A 85 10.82 -2.90 8.94
CA LEU A 85 10.17 -2.58 7.66
C LEU A 85 11.18 -2.14 6.59
N ASN A 86 12.40 -1.78 7.00
CA ASN A 86 13.46 -1.29 6.11
C ASN A 86 14.22 -2.41 5.38
N ASN A 87 13.66 -3.61 5.30
CA ASN A 87 14.30 -4.72 4.62
C ASN A 87 13.75 -4.83 3.19
N PHE A 88 14.63 -4.58 2.22
CA PHE A 88 14.32 -4.52 0.80
C PHE A 88 14.62 -5.85 0.10
N GLY A 89 13.91 -6.19 -0.96
CA GLY A 89 14.17 -7.40 -1.77
C GLY A 89 13.05 -8.45 -1.74
N GLU A 90 11.87 -8.06 -1.30
CA GLU A 90 10.70 -8.94 -1.24
C GLU A 90 9.79 -8.79 -2.49
N GLY A 91 8.84 -9.71 -2.63
CA GLY A 91 7.87 -9.68 -3.72
C GLY A 91 6.87 -8.51 -3.62
N ILE A 92 6.08 -8.32 -4.68
CA ILE A 92 5.06 -7.26 -4.74
C ILE A 92 4.05 -7.33 -3.58
N PRO A 93 3.54 -8.52 -3.16
CA PRO A 93 2.61 -8.60 -2.04
C PRO A 93 3.23 -8.13 -0.72
N GLU A 94 4.46 -8.55 -0.44
CA GLU A 94 5.20 -8.22 0.78
C GLU A 94 5.52 -6.72 0.84
N LEU A 95 5.93 -6.11 -0.29
CA LEU A 95 6.14 -4.66 -0.37
C LEU A 95 4.84 -3.88 -0.10
N SER A 96 3.70 -4.34 -0.62
CA SER A 96 2.40 -3.72 -0.36
C SER A 96 2.02 -3.77 1.13
N ILE A 97 2.29 -4.89 1.80
CA ILE A 97 2.06 -5.04 3.24
C ILE A 97 2.97 -4.07 4.02
N LYS A 98 4.26 -4.01 3.70
CA LYS A 98 5.20 -3.10 4.37
C LYS A 98 4.84 -1.62 4.18
N ILE A 99 4.37 -1.23 2.99
CA ILE A 99 3.87 0.13 2.74
C ILE A 99 2.67 0.43 3.64
N SER A 100 1.75 -0.50 3.79
CA SER A 100 0.61 -0.34 4.69
C SER A 100 1.05 -0.20 6.15
N GLN A 101 2.02 -1.00 6.58
CA GLN A 101 2.57 -0.94 7.94
C GLN A 101 3.32 0.36 8.20
N ILE A 102 4.17 0.83 7.27
CA ILE A 102 4.89 2.09 7.47
C ILE A 102 3.93 3.28 7.53
N ARG A 103 2.82 3.28 6.79
CA ARG A 103 1.77 4.30 6.88
C ARG A 103 1.15 4.39 8.26
N THR A 104 0.95 3.27 8.94
CA THR A 104 0.51 3.25 10.34
C THR A 104 1.52 3.99 11.24
N TRP A 105 2.81 3.76 11.05
CA TRP A 105 3.87 4.45 11.80
C TRP A 105 3.99 5.92 11.42
N THR A 106 3.78 6.29 10.16
CA THR A 106 3.70 7.69 9.73
C THR A 106 2.53 8.40 10.42
N TYR A 107 1.37 7.74 10.52
CA TYR A 107 0.22 8.29 11.26
C TYR A 107 0.54 8.49 12.75
N ILE A 108 1.14 7.50 13.41
CA ILE A 108 1.55 7.58 14.81
C ILE A 108 2.58 8.71 15.02
N SER A 109 3.51 8.89 14.06
CA SER A 109 4.55 9.92 14.11
C SER A 109 3.99 11.35 14.05
N ASN A 110 2.78 11.53 13.54
CA ASN A 110 2.10 12.83 13.54
C ASN A 110 1.48 13.20 14.88
N ASN A 111 1.45 12.29 15.86
CA ASN A 111 0.88 12.58 17.17
C ASN A 111 1.92 13.16 18.14
N HIS A 112 1.91 14.48 18.28
CA HIS A 112 2.83 15.22 19.17
C HIS A 112 2.72 14.85 20.64
N ASN A 113 1.60 14.29 21.07
CA ASN A 113 1.41 13.89 22.45
C ASN A 113 2.08 12.55 22.79
N TRP A 114 2.39 11.72 21.77
CA TRP A 114 2.94 10.40 21.96
C TRP A 114 4.45 10.32 21.74
N LEU A 115 5.01 11.25 20.96
CA LEU A 115 6.42 11.25 20.60
C LEU A 115 7.08 12.59 20.93
N LYS A 116 8.30 12.53 21.48
CA LYS A 116 9.08 13.74 21.82
C LYS A 116 9.65 14.41 20.56
N ASN A 117 10.18 13.64 19.62
CA ASN A 117 10.84 14.11 18.40
C ASN A 117 9.99 13.80 17.16
N THR A 118 8.76 14.31 17.10
CA THR A 118 7.81 14.00 16.02
C THR A 118 8.37 14.29 14.62
N TYR A 119 9.05 15.44 14.45
CA TYR A 119 9.63 15.81 13.16
C TYR A 119 10.63 14.79 12.63
N TYR A 120 11.54 14.31 13.49
CA TYR A 120 12.51 13.27 13.14
C TYR A 120 11.83 11.96 12.69
N TRP A 121 10.79 11.54 13.42
CA TRP A 121 10.07 10.31 13.11
C TRP A 121 9.22 10.43 11.86
N GLN A 122 8.59 11.59 11.62
CA GLN A 122 7.86 11.88 10.40
C GLN A 122 8.79 11.79 9.17
N GLU A 123 9.93 12.47 9.20
CA GLU A 123 10.91 12.44 8.12
C GLU A 123 11.41 11.01 7.86
N LYS A 124 11.73 10.29 8.93
CA LYS A 124 12.24 8.91 8.83
C LYS A 124 11.20 7.95 8.25
N THR A 125 9.95 7.99 8.73
CA THR A 125 8.89 7.12 8.23
C THR A 125 8.53 7.45 6.79
N GLN A 126 8.47 8.74 6.44
CA GLN A 126 8.18 9.17 5.07
C GLN A 126 9.28 8.78 4.09
N LYS A 127 10.54 8.86 4.51
CA LYS A 127 11.66 8.39 3.69
C LYS A 127 11.53 6.90 3.38
N ILE A 128 11.27 6.06 4.39
CA ILE A 128 11.09 4.61 4.19
C ILE A 128 9.85 4.33 3.33
N GLU A 129 8.74 5.05 3.52
CA GLU A 129 7.54 4.89 2.70
C GLU A 129 7.83 5.20 1.23
N ASN A 130 8.58 6.26 0.93
CA ASN A 130 8.98 6.62 -0.42
C ASN A 130 9.87 5.54 -1.03
N GLU A 131 10.90 5.07 -0.31
CA GLU A 131 11.80 4.02 -0.78
C GLU A 131 11.05 2.70 -1.08
N LEU A 132 10.11 2.29 -0.23
CA LEU A 132 9.26 1.11 -0.46
C LEU A 132 8.31 1.31 -1.65
N SER A 133 7.75 2.51 -1.82
CA SER A 133 6.86 2.86 -2.93
C SER A 133 7.59 2.83 -4.27
N ASP A 134 8.82 3.35 -4.33
CA ASP A 134 9.65 3.31 -5.52
C ASP A 134 10.01 1.87 -5.91
N GLN A 135 10.31 1.02 -4.92
CA GLN A 135 10.58 -0.39 -5.18
C GLN A 135 9.35 -1.15 -5.65
N LEU A 136 8.18 -0.87 -5.06
CA LEU A 136 6.93 -1.47 -5.53
C LEU A 136 6.63 -1.04 -6.96
N HIS A 137 6.83 0.24 -7.28
CA HIS A 137 6.66 0.76 -8.63
C HIS A 137 7.60 0.06 -9.62
N ASN A 138 8.88 -0.07 -9.30
CA ASN A 138 9.86 -0.76 -10.13
C ASN A 138 9.51 -2.24 -10.31
N SER A 139 9.10 -2.93 -9.24
CA SER A 139 8.70 -4.34 -9.29
C SER A 139 7.46 -4.56 -10.14
N LEU A 140 6.47 -3.66 -10.05
CA LEU A 140 5.28 -3.68 -10.88
C LEU A 140 5.61 -3.43 -12.35
N THR A 141 6.48 -2.45 -12.63
CA THR A 141 6.92 -2.11 -13.98
C THR A 141 7.65 -3.28 -14.63
N ASN A 142 8.60 -3.89 -13.92
CA ASN A 142 9.32 -5.07 -14.41
C ASN A 142 8.36 -6.23 -14.68
N LYS A 143 7.44 -6.50 -13.74
CA LYS A 143 6.45 -7.57 -13.93
C LYS A 143 5.52 -7.29 -15.12
N PHE A 144 5.17 -6.03 -15.34
CA PHE A 144 4.35 -5.65 -16.50
C PHE A 144 5.11 -5.85 -17.83
N ILE A 145 6.40 -5.49 -17.86
CA ILE A 145 7.27 -5.71 -19.03
C ILE A 145 7.44 -7.22 -19.28
N ASP A 146 7.72 -8.02 -18.26
CA ASP A 146 7.81 -9.46 -18.36
C ASP A 146 6.51 -10.11 -18.86
N TYR A 147 5.37 -9.63 -18.38
CA TYR A 147 4.07 -10.14 -18.85
C TYR A 147 3.82 -9.78 -20.31
N SER A 148 4.17 -8.57 -20.70
CA SER A 148 4.03 -8.12 -22.09
C SER A 148 4.96 -8.90 -23.00
N SER A 149 6.22 -9.10 -22.63
CA SER A 149 7.17 -9.90 -23.41
C SER A 149 6.73 -11.35 -23.58
N LYS A 150 6.24 -12.01 -22.52
CA LYS A 150 5.72 -13.38 -22.59
C LYS A 150 4.48 -13.50 -23.45
N PHE A 151 3.61 -12.49 -23.45
CA PHE A 151 2.42 -12.46 -24.30
C PHE A 151 2.78 -12.32 -25.77
N PHE A 152 3.79 -11.49 -26.08
CA PHE A 152 4.31 -11.36 -27.44
C PHE A 152 5.01 -12.61 -27.96
N ILE A 153 5.74 -13.33 -27.11
CA ILE A 153 6.46 -14.55 -27.46
C ILE A 153 5.50 -15.75 -27.61
N GLY A 154 4.37 -15.78 -26.85
CA GLY A 154 3.42 -16.90 -26.87
C GLY A 154 2.56 -17.02 -28.14
N GLU A 155 2.26 -15.91 -28.82
CA GLU A 155 1.41 -15.91 -30.02
C GLU A 155 2.14 -15.92 -31.37
N LYS A 156 3.44 -15.61 -31.40
CA LYS A 156 4.22 -15.61 -32.66
C LYS A 156 5.59 -16.25 -32.49
N LYS A 157 5.69 -17.47 -32.98
CA LYS A 157 6.91 -18.27 -33.17
C LYS A 157 7.98 -17.63 -34.07
N PHE A 158 7.89 -16.34 -34.47
CA PHE A 158 8.69 -15.73 -35.50
C PHE A 158 9.40 -14.41 -35.19
N LEU A 159 9.34 -13.94 -33.96
CA LEU A 159 10.09 -12.73 -33.58
C LEU A 159 11.06 -13.06 -32.46
N ASN A 160 12.35 -13.21 -32.81
CA ASN A 160 13.46 -13.18 -31.84
C ASN A 160 13.63 -11.73 -31.35
N ILE A 161 12.69 -11.23 -30.55
CA ILE A 161 12.87 -9.96 -29.86
C ILE A 161 13.79 -10.25 -28.68
N THR A 162 15.00 -9.75 -28.75
CA THR A 162 16.02 -9.96 -27.73
C THR A 162 16.01 -8.86 -26.67
N ASP A 163 15.69 -7.61 -27.04
CA ASP A 163 15.75 -6.48 -26.13
C ASP A 163 14.54 -5.52 -26.28
N ILE A 164 13.96 -5.14 -25.13
CA ILE A 164 12.95 -4.09 -25.05
C ILE A 164 13.56 -2.92 -24.27
N LEU A 165 13.73 -1.77 -24.95
CA LEU A 165 14.27 -0.57 -24.34
C LEU A 165 13.18 0.51 -24.22
N ILE A 166 13.05 1.06 -23.01
CA ILE A 166 12.20 2.24 -22.76
C ILE A 166 13.14 3.43 -22.57
N LYS A 167 13.07 4.42 -23.46
CA LYS A 167 13.84 5.66 -23.37
C LYS A 167 13.07 6.72 -22.53
N ASN A 168 13.79 7.75 -22.11
CA ASN A 168 13.33 8.79 -21.17
C ASN A 168 12.06 9.56 -21.59
N ASN A 169 11.60 9.41 -22.84
CA ASN A 169 10.37 10.02 -23.37
C ASN A 169 9.18 9.05 -23.40
N ASN A 170 9.19 7.99 -22.61
CA ASN A 170 8.17 6.93 -22.65
C ASN A 170 8.06 6.24 -24.02
N GLU A 171 9.08 6.30 -24.82
CA GLU A 171 9.16 5.62 -26.12
C GLU A 171 9.65 4.19 -25.94
N ILE A 172 8.94 3.23 -26.53
CA ILE A 172 9.31 1.82 -26.52
C ILE A 172 10.03 1.50 -27.83
N PHE A 173 11.20 0.86 -27.70
CA PHE A 173 11.98 0.33 -28.79
C PHE A 173 12.05 -1.21 -28.65
N LEU A 174 11.88 -1.93 -29.76
CA LEU A 174 12.07 -3.36 -29.87
C LEU A 174 13.24 -3.57 -30.83
N ASP A 175 14.36 -4.12 -30.35
CA ASP A 175 15.56 -4.37 -31.17
C ASP A 175 15.97 -3.17 -32.06
N ASP A 176 16.07 -1.97 -31.52
CA ASP A 176 16.38 -0.69 -32.17
C ASP A 176 15.22 -0.03 -32.97
N ASP A 177 14.12 -0.70 -33.22
CA ASP A 177 12.97 -0.12 -33.90
C ASP A 177 11.98 0.52 -32.90
N LYS A 178 11.53 1.74 -33.19
CA LYS A 178 10.54 2.44 -32.38
C LYS A 178 9.17 1.77 -32.54
N TYR A 179 8.70 1.11 -31.48
CA TYR A 179 7.43 0.41 -31.45
C TYR A 179 6.24 1.32 -31.10
N GLY A 180 6.41 2.24 -30.15
CA GLY A 180 5.32 3.08 -29.69
C GLY A 180 5.70 4.02 -28.55
N ILE A 181 4.67 4.65 -27.96
CA ILE A 181 4.81 5.56 -26.83
C ILE A 181 3.82 5.16 -25.74
N ILE A 182 4.27 5.11 -24.50
CA ILE A 182 3.41 4.93 -23.32
C ILE A 182 2.88 6.28 -22.86
N ARG A 183 1.56 6.45 -22.78
CA ARG A 183 0.90 7.57 -22.11
C ARG A 183 0.06 7.07 -20.94
N GLY A 184 0.57 7.20 -19.74
CA GLY A 184 -0.07 6.62 -18.57
C GLY A 184 -0.15 5.08 -18.68
N PHE A 185 -1.35 4.52 -18.80
CA PHE A 185 -1.58 3.08 -19.01
C PHE A 185 -1.93 2.71 -20.46
N ASP A 186 -1.91 3.68 -21.37
CA ASP A 186 -2.22 3.44 -22.78
C ASP A 186 -0.94 3.34 -23.60
N LEU A 187 -0.85 2.27 -24.41
CA LEU A 187 0.20 2.11 -25.41
C LEU A 187 -0.30 2.64 -26.74
N ILE A 188 0.37 3.69 -27.25
CA ILE A 188 0.12 4.26 -28.57
C ILE A 188 1.15 3.71 -29.54
N GLU A 189 0.72 2.83 -30.45
CA GLU A 189 1.59 2.23 -31.45
C GLU A 189 2.03 3.26 -32.50
N ALA A 190 3.31 3.22 -32.90
CA ALA A 190 3.76 3.94 -34.07
C ALA A 190 3.23 3.22 -35.31
N LYS A 191 2.35 3.91 -36.07
CA LYS A 191 1.70 3.39 -37.28
C LYS A 191 2.72 2.97 -38.31
N ASN A 192 3.31 1.81 -38.34
CA ASN A 192 3.86 1.33 -39.61
C ASN A 192 4.47 -0.09 -39.70
N ILE A 193 4.55 -0.93 -38.66
CA ILE A 193 5.33 -2.16 -38.90
C ILE A 193 4.55 -3.48 -38.76
N TYR A 194 3.48 -3.58 -37.96
CA TYR A 194 2.80 -4.88 -37.76
C TYR A 194 1.28 -4.79 -37.55
N SER A 195 0.56 -4.12 -38.43
CA SER A 195 -0.82 -3.67 -38.24
C SER A 195 -1.92 -4.72 -38.26
N GLN A 196 -1.67 -5.99 -38.56
CA GLN A 196 -2.77 -6.97 -38.71
C GLN A 196 -3.05 -7.88 -37.51
N SER A 197 -2.13 -8.05 -36.58
CA SER A 197 -2.32 -8.98 -35.45
C SER A 197 -2.72 -8.33 -34.12
N PHE A 198 -2.49 -7.02 -33.97
CA PHE A 198 -2.82 -6.27 -32.76
C PHE A 198 -4.29 -5.84 -32.69
N PHE A 199 -4.93 -5.63 -33.83
CA PHE A 199 -6.34 -5.23 -33.88
C PHE A 199 -7.31 -6.30 -33.36
N SER A 200 -6.97 -7.58 -33.38
CA SER A 200 -7.81 -8.65 -32.82
C SER A 200 -7.81 -8.63 -31.29
N ILE A 201 -6.68 -8.33 -30.67
CA ILE A 201 -6.50 -8.36 -29.21
C ILE A 201 -7.12 -7.11 -28.56
N SER A 202 -7.01 -5.94 -29.19
CA SER A 202 -7.61 -4.69 -28.68
C SER A 202 -9.14 -4.69 -28.80
N LYS A 203 -9.70 -5.44 -29.74
CA LYS A 203 -11.15 -5.58 -29.93
C LYS A 203 -11.81 -6.43 -28.87
N ASP A 204 -11.17 -7.52 -28.45
CA ASP A 204 -11.69 -8.39 -27.38
C ASP A 204 -11.62 -7.73 -25.99
N ARG A 205 -10.66 -6.81 -25.74
CA ARG A 205 -10.58 -6.07 -24.48
C ARG A 205 -11.59 -4.95 -24.32
N LYS A 206 -12.20 -4.45 -25.41
CA LYS A 206 -13.29 -3.48 -25.32
C LYS A 206 -14.62 -4.09 -24.85
N SER A 207 -14.79 -5.38 -24.88
CA SER A 207 -16.00 -6.07 -24.41
C SER A 207 -15.96 -6.52 -22.95
N THR A 208 -14.77 -6.72 -22.38
CA THR A 208 -14.60 -6.93 -20.94
C THR A 208 -14.42 -5.58 -20.24
N ARG A 209 -15.52 -4.97 -19.86
CA ARG A 209 -15.52 -3.78 -18.99
C ARG A 209 -14.71 -4.08 -17.74
N LEU A 210 -13.56 -3.44 -17.62
CA LEU A 210 -12.77 -3.26 -16.41
C LEU A 210 -13.60 -2.51 -15.35
N ASN A 211 -14.53 -3.19 -14.70
CA ASN A 211 -15.39 -2.58 -13.69
C ASN A 211 -14.98 -2.93 -12.25
N SER A 212 -13.86 -3.63 -12.05
CA SER A 212 -13.41 -4.05 -10.71
C SER A 212 -12.05 -3.53 -10.28
N SER A 213 -11.18 -3.10 -11.21
CA SER A 213 -9.83 -2.64 -10.86
C SER A 213 -9.69 -1.14 -10.64
N HIS A 214 -10.64 -0.32 -11.09
CA HIS A 214 -10.61 1.14 -10.86
C HIS A 214 -10.87 1.58 -9.41
N ARG A 215 -11.37 0.69 -8.54
CA ARG A 215 -11.58 1.03 -7.12
C ARG A 215 -10.30 0.95 -6.27
N CYS A 216 -9.28 0.24 -6.73
CA CYS A 216 -8.04 0.10 -5.95
C CYS A 216 -6.96 1.12 -6.29
N ILE A 217 -7.02 1.78 -7.47
CA ILE A 217 -5.98 2.70 -7.93
C ILE A 217 -6.26 4.15 -7.51
N SER A 218 -7.52 4.52 -7.27
CA SER A 218 -7.87 5.91 -6.92
C SER A 218 -7.55 6.32 -5.47
N TYR A 219 -7.02 5.41 -4.63
CA TYR A 219 -6.58 5.71 -3.27
C TYR A 219 -5.06 5.85 -3.12
N ALA A 220 -4.31 5.77 -4.21
CA ALA A 220 -2.84 5.89 -4.19
C ALA A 220 -2.33 7.28 -4.62
N VAL A 221 -3.21 8.26 -4.84
CA VAL A 221 -2.85 9.61 -5.31
C VAL A 221 -3.55 10.67 -4.48
N PHE A 222 -3.43 10.60 -3.14
CA PHE A 222 -3.57 11.78 -2.26
C PHE A 222 -2.87 11.51 -0.95
#